data_1357b1c9d2fb17347e9fa73e967647e8
#
_entry.id   1357b1c9d2fb17347e9fa73e967647e8
#
_cell.length_a   1.000
_cell.length_b   1.000
_cell.length_c   1.000
_cell.angle_alpha   90.00
_cell.angle_beta   90.00
_cell.angle_gamma   90.00
#
_symmetry.space_group_name_H-M   'P 1'
#
loop_
_entity.id
_entity.type
_entity.pdbx_description
1 polymer ?
#
loop_
_entity_poly.entity_id
_entity_poly.type
_entity_poly.pdbx_seq_one_letter_code
_entity_poly.pdbx_strand_id
1 'polypeptide(L)'
;EPSAVHPQAEADADAGVYLFANWNNTLTDSRRYVEYLEKLYAKIRPDAARYAPASALPSNVASLIYCGFDLFDYTAVDLCTIQGKFCTTEGEFEADYMEKGICGCEGCRAGDLGLHNRLALEREIANARLWIERGQIREYMEMRCRMQPEQVEILRRLDRTDAFDGLYPAVRSSRFRAN
;
A
#
# COMPACT_ATOMS: atom_id res chain seq x y z
N GLU A 1 3.43 22.02 8.14
CA GLU A 1 2.55 21.45 9.16
C GLU A 1 1.60 20.45 8.51
N PRO A 2 1.44 19.24 9.06
CA PRO A 2 0.50 18.23 8.52
C PRO A 2 -0.97 18.55 8.89
N SER A 3 -1.30 19.79 9.13
CA SER A 3 -2.63 20.22 9.57
C SER A 3 -3.62 20.48 8.44
N ALA A 4 -3.19 20.43 7.20
CA ALA A 4 -4.09 20.57 6.08
C ALA A 4 -4.53 19.19 5.56
N VAL A 5 -5.43 18.52 6.28
CA VAL A 5 -6.53 17.85 5.59
C VAL A 5 -7.10 18.94 4.67
N HIS A 6 -6.94 18.79 3.37
CA HIS A 6 -7.27 19.82 2.41
C HIS A 6 -8.71 20.28 2.69
N PRO A 7 -9.01 21.58 2.83
CA PRO A 7 -10.37 22.06 3.05
C PRO A 7 -11.38 21.56 2.01
N GLN A 8 -10.90 21.23 0.81
CA GLN A 8 -11.70 20.67 -0.28
C GLN A 8 -12.21 19.24 -0.01
N ALA A 9 -11.58 18.46 0.86
CA ALA A 9 -12.14 17.16 1.27
C ALA A 9 -13.45 17.29 2.06
N GLU A 10 -13.79 18.49 2.54
CA GLU A 10 -15.08 18.78 3.18
C GLU A 10 -16.17 19.16 2.18
N ALA A 11 -15.80 19.56 0.95
CA ALA A 11 -16.74 20.06 -0.06
C ALA A 11 -17.35 18.96 -0.95
N ASP A 12 -16.70 17.78 -1.04
CA ASP A 12 -17.08 16.73 -1.97
C ASP A 12 -17.60 15.48 -1.25
N ALA A 13 -18.59 15.64 -0.36
CA ALA A 13 -19.22 14.51 0.35
C ALA A 13 -19.83 13.47 -0.60
N ASP A 14 -20.07 13.81 -1.86
CA ASP A 14 -20.63 12.93 -2.90
C ASP A 14 -19.59 12.37 -3.88
N ALA A 15 -18.29 12.62 -3.66
CA ALA A 15 -17.25 12.10 -4.54
C ALA A 15 -17.19 10.56 -4.48
N GLY A 16 -17.16 9.92 -5.64
CA GLY A 16 -16.98 8.47 -5.75
C GLY A 16 -15.53 8.02 -5.62
N VAL A 17 -14.58 8.94 -5.82
CA VAL A 17 -13.12 8.69 -5.72
C VAL A 17 -12.45 9.88 -5.04
N TYR A 18 -11.59 9.60 -4.05
CA TYR A 18 -10.73 10.58 -3.41
C TYR A 18 -9.28 10.37 -3.81
N LEU A 19 -8.63 11.44 -4.25
CA LEU A 19 -7.20 11.44 -4.60
C LEU A 19 -6.37 11.97 -3.42
N PHE A 20 -5.37 11.19 -3.00
CA PHE A 20 -4.49 11.49 -1.88
C PHE A 20 -3.10 11.90 -2.36
N ALA A 21 -2.94 13.16 -2.78
CA ALA A 21 -1.67 13.66 -3.31
C ALA A 21 -0.53 13.68 -2.29
N ASN A 22 -0.84 13.74 -1.00
CA ASN A 22 0.12 13.88 0.10
C ASN A 22 0.21 12.64 1.00
N TRP A 23 -0.13 11.47 0.48
CA TRP A 23 -0.17 10.22 1.24
C TRP A 23 1.17 9.87 1.92
N ASN A 24 2.30 10.34 1.39
CA ASN A 24 3.66 10.03 1.86
C ASN A 24 4.23 11.03 2.87
N ASN A 25 3.61 12.18 3.08
CA ASN A 25 4.18 13.26 3.90
C ASN A 25 4.41 12.89 5.37
N THR A 26 3.82 11.82 5.84
CA THR A 26 3.89 11.36 7.24
C THR A 26 4.39 9.93 7.40
N LEU A 27 4.82 9.26 6.31
CA LEU A 27 5.28 7.86 6.33
C LEU A 27 6.52 7.64 7.23
N THR A 28 7.36 8.65 7.39
CA THR A 28 8.55 8.58 8.26
C THR A 28 8.20 8.57 9.75
N ASP A 29 6.95 8.89 10.11
CA ASP A 29 6.42 8.81 11.46
C ASP A 29 5.12 8.01 11.44
N SER A 30 5.22 6.74 11.75
CA SER A 30 4.10 5.78 11.74
C SER A 30 2.93 6.21 12.63
N ARG A 31 3.20 6.91 13.75
CA ARG A 31 2.15 7.43 14.63
C ARG A 31 1.36 8.53 13.93
N ARG A 32 2.06 9.54 13.39
CA ARG A 32 1.41 10.64 12.67
C ARG A 32 0.68 10.13 11.44
N TYR A 33 1.22 9.12 10.77
CA TYR A 33 0.60 8.52 9.61
C TYR A 33 -0.74 7.87 9.95
N VAL A 34 -0.79 7.06 11.01
CA VAL A 34 -2.05 6.42 11.43
C VAL A 34 -3.06 7.46 11.94
N GLU A 35 -2.63 8.44 12.75
CA GLU A 35 -3.50 9.55 13.20
C GLU A 35 -4.05 10.37 12.00
N TYR A 36 -3.24 10.55 10.96
CA TYR A 36 -3.67 11.20 9.72
C TYR A 36 -4.74 10.38 9.01
N LEU A 37 -4.52 9.08 8.83
CA LEU A 37 -5.51 8.18 8.21
C LEU A 37 -6.83 8.18 8.99
N GLU A 38 -6.81 8.09 10.31
CA GLU A 38 -8.01 8.12 11.16
C GLU A 38 -8.82 9.39 10.95
N LYS A 39 -8.16 10.55 11.01
CA LYS A 39 -8.80 11.86 10.80
C LYS A 39 -9.39 12.00 9.40
N LEU A 40 -8.70 11.46 8.42
CA LEU A 40 -9.08 11.54 7.02
C LEU A 40 -10.31 10.66 6.76
N TYR A 41 -10.27 9.41 7.20
CA TYR A 41 -11.35 8.45 6.95
C TYR A 41 -12.63 8.77 7.74
N ALA A 42 -12.52 9.52 8.84
CA ALA A 42 -13.69 10.06 9.53
C ALA A 42 -14.45 11.13 8.71
N LYS A 43 -13.83 11.70 7.68
CA LYS A 43 -14.39 12.78 6.86
C LYS A 43 -14.88 12.34 5.48
N ILE A 44 -14.44 11.19 5.01
CA ILE A 44 -14.77 10.69 3.67
C ILE A 44 -15.75 9.51 3.75
N ARG A 45 -16.48 9.31 2.67
CA ARG A 45 -17.41 8.18 2.57
C ARG A 45 -16.65 6.85 2.62
N PRO A 46 -17.11 5.87 3.43
CA PRO A 46 -16.44 4.57 3.53
C PRO A 46 -16.51 3.74 2.24
N ASP A 47 -17.53 3.98 1.39
CA ASP A 47 -17.79 3.30 0.13
C ASP A 47 -17.11 3.97 -1.08
N ALA A 48 -16.48 5.13 -0.91
CA ALA A 48 -15.75 5.80 -1.97
C ALA A 48 -14.34 5.22 -2.14
N ALA A 49 -13.88 5.09 -3.39
CA ALA A 49 -12.55 4.60 -3.68
C ALA A 49 -11.45 5.64 -3.31
N ARG A 50 -10.30 5.17 -2.88
CA ARG A 50 -9.15 5.98 -2.46
C ARG A 50 -7.97 5.72 -3.36
N TYR A 51 -7.56 6.76 -4.06
CA TYR A 51 -6.45 6.72 -5.00
C TYR A 51 -5.20 7.38 -4.42
N ALA A 52 -4.13 6.61 -4.32
CA ALA A 52 -2.81 7.09 -3.91
C ALA A 52 -1.87 7.11 -5.13
N PRO A 53 -1.74 8.24 -5.85
CA PRO A 53 -0.90 8.33 -7.05
C PRO A 53 0.58 8.17 -6.71
N ALA A 54 1.33 7.57 -7.63
CA ALA A 54 2.79 7.40 -7.54
C ALA A 54 3.27 6.76 -6.22
N SER A 55 2.46 5.83 -5.66
CA SER A 55 2.70 5.29 -4.31
C SER A 55 3.11 3.82 -4.31
N ALA A 56 2.56 3.04 -5.24
CA ALA A 56 2.60 1.59 -5.15
C ALA A 56 3.89 1.00 -5.70
N LEU A 57 4.59 0.27 -4.83
CA LEU A 57 5.68 -0.63 -5.15
C LEU A 57 5.32 -2.05 -4.69
N PRO A 58 5.91 -3.10 -5.25
CA PRO A 58 5.68 -4.46 -4.75
C PRO A 58 5.98 -4.61 -3.27
N SER A 59 6.94 -3.84 -2.74
CA SER A 59 7.37 -3.86 -1.33
C SER A 59 6.38 -3.20 -0.36
N ASN A 60 5.49 -2.33 -0.83
CA ASN A 60 4.61 -1.54 0.04
C ASN A 60 3.11 -1.65 -0.26
N VAL A 61 2.71 -2.12 -1.46
CA VAL A 61 1.31 -2.08 -1.89
C VAL A 61 0.37 -2.87 -0.98
N ALA A 62 0.82 -3.98 -0.39
CA ALA A 62 0.03 -4.72 0.59
C ALA A 62 -0.29 -3.87 1.83
N SER A 63 0.67 -3.06 2.28
CA SER A 63 0.49 -2.11 3.38
C SER A 63 -0.47 -0.98 3.03
N LEU A 64 -0.37 -0.44 1.82
CA LEU A 64 -1.28 0.60 1.33
C LEU A 64 -2.72 0.08 1.23
N ILE A 65 -2.92 -1.12 0.70
CA ILE A 65 -4.23 -1.80 0.66
C ILE A 65 -4.76 -1.99 2.09
N TYR A 66 -3.95 -2.45 3.02
CA TYR A 66 -4.34 -2.64 4.41
C TYR A 66 -4.67 -1.30 5.11
N CYS A 67 -4.01 -0.22 4.71
CA CYS A 67 -4.33 1.15 5.13
C CYS A 67 -5.60 1.72 4.48
N GLY A 68 -6.23 0.98 3.56
CA GLY A 68 -7.52 1.35 2.96
C GLY A 68 -7.42 2.08 1.63
N PHE A 69 -6.29 2.03 0.93
CA PHE A 69 -6.18 2.53 -0.45
C PHE A 69 -6.62 1.46 -1.44
N ASP A 70 -7.35 1.88 -2.49
CA ASP A 70 -8.03 0.99 -3.43
C ASP A 70 -7.46 1.07 -4.85
N LEU A 71 -6.97 2.25 -5.24
CA LEU A 71 -6.51 2.52 -6.61
C LEU A 71 -5.04 2.94 -6.61
N PHE A 72 -4.30 2.37 -7.56
CA PHE A 72 -2.87 2.60 -7.73
C PHE A 72 -2.53 2.76 -9.21
N ASP A 73 -1.36 3.33 -9.50
CA ASP A 73 -0.79 3.47 -10.84
C ASP A 73 0.63 2.89 -10.91
N TYR A 74 1.23 2.92 -12.10
CA TYR A 74 2.59 2.41 -12.32
C TYR A 74 3.68 3.45 -12.11
N THR A 75 3.36 4.69 -11.75
CA THR A 75 4.32 5.79 -11.69
C THR A 75 5.51 5.47 -10.79
N ALA A 76 5.28 4.89 -9.61
CA ALA A 76 6.36 4.55 -8.69
C ALA A 76 7.31 3.48 -9.27
N VAL A 77 6.78 2.42 -9.85
CA VAL A 77 7.62 1.36 -10.47
C VAL A 77 8.29 1.83 -11.75
N ASP A 78 7.67 2.73 -12.51
CA ASP A 78 8.28 3.33 -13.69
C ASP A 78 9.44 4.26 -13.30
N LEU A 79 9.30 5.03 -12.21
CA LEU A 79 10.40 5.82 -11.64
C LEU A 79 11.55 4.93 -11.16
N CYS A 80 11.25 3.83 -10.47
CA CYS A 80 12.25 2.83 -10.09
C CYS A 80 12.98 2.26 -11.33
N THR A 81 12.26 1.99 -12.41
CA THR A 81 12.84 1.52 -13.68
C THR A 81 13.81 2.53 -14.26
N ILE A 82 13.44 3.82 -14.29
CA ILE A 82 14.31 4.91 -14.77
C ILE A 82 15.57 5.03 -13.90
N GLN A 83 15.46 4.75 -12.60
CA GLN A 83 16.57 4.77 -11.64
C GLN A 83 17.41 3.48 -11.68
N GLY A 84 17.11 2.52 -12.56
CA GLY A 84 17.81 1.24 -12.62
C GLY A 84 17.55 0.34 -11.40
N LYS A 85 16.35 0.40 -10.82
CA LYS A 85 15.97 -0.41 -9.66
C LYS A 85 15.08 -1.58 -10.04
N PHE A 86 15.47 -2.76 -9.55
CA PHE A 86 14.73 -4.01 -9.66
C PHE A 86 13.79 -4.15 -8.46
N CYS A 87 12.48 -4.06 -8.70
CA CYS A 87 11.47 -4.03 -7.64
C CYS A 87 11.02 -5.45 -7.25
N THR A 88 11.05 -5.73 -5.97
CA THR A 88 10.54 -7.00 -5.39
C THR A 88 9.63 -6.72 -4.18
N THR A 89 9.03 -7.76 -3.65
CA THR A 89 8.25 -7.68 -2.41
C THR A 89 9.12 -7.43 -1.17
N GLU A 90 10.41 -7.68 -1.25
CA GLU A 90 11.39 -7.48 -0.19
C GLU A 90 12.04 -6.08 -0.21
N GLY A 91 11.94 -5.38 -1.35
CA GLY A 91 12.53 -4.05 -1.54
C GLY A 91 12.97 -3.80 -2.97
N GLU A 92 13.64 -2.67 -3.17
CA GLU A 92 14.18 -2.21 -4.44
C GLU A 92 15.70 -2.44 -4.46
N PHE A 93 16.16 -3.24 -5.40
CA PHE A 93 17.57 -3.61 -5.58
C PHE A 93 18.14 -2.98 -6.84
N GLU A 94 19.46 -3.09 -7.07
CA GLU A 94 20.07 -2.66 -8.32
C GLU A 94 19.63 -3.58 -9.49
N ALA A 95 19.61 -3.04 -10.71
CA ALA A 95 19.13 -3.76 -11.90
C ALA A 95 19.91 -5.07 -12.19
N ASP A 96 21.19 -5.18 -11.73
CA ASP A 96 22.00 -6.39 -11.86
C ASP A 96 21.41 -7.62 -11.13
N TYR A 97 20.46 -7.41 -10.20
CA TYR A 97 19.69 -8.48 -9.57
C TYR A 97 18.86 -9.28 -10.57
N MET A 98 18.48 -8.68 -11.68
CA MET A 98 17.80 -9.40 -12.77
C MET A 98 18.63 -10.56 -13.31
N GLU A 99 19.95 -10.38 -13.43
CA GLU A 99 20.89 -11.38 -13.94
C GLU A 99 21.12 -12.54 -12.96
N LYS A 100 20.78 -12.34 -11.67
CA LYS A 100 20.92 -13.38 -10.63
C LYS A 100 19.85 -14.47 -10.70
N GLY A 101 18.88 -14.36 -11.60
CA GLY A 101 17.88 -15.40 -11.85
C GLY A 101 16.89 -15.62 -10.70
N ILE A 102 16.72 -14.63 -9.80
CA ILE A 102 15.81 -14.73 -8.65
C ILE A 102 14.34 -14.65 -9.03
N CYS A 103 14.02 -14.19 -10.24
CA CYS A 103 12.67 -14.08 -10.77
C CYS A 103 12.59 -14.69 -12.18
N GLY A 104 11.58 -15.52 -12.42
CA GLY A 104 11.31 -16.17 -13.72
C GLY A 104 10.17 -15.57 -14.52
N CYS A 105 9.79 -14.28 -14.28
CA CYS A 105 8.72 -13.63 -15.04
C CYS A 105 9.13 -13.35 -16.50
N GLU A 106 8.17 -12.93 -17.31
CA GLU A 106 8.40 -12.61 -18.73
C GLU A 106 9.42 -11.48 -18.88
N GLY A 107 9.33 -10.40 -18.06
CA GLY A 107 10.28 -9.31 -18.06
C GLY A 107 11.72 -9.77 -17.79
N CYS A 108 11.92 -10.66 -16.79
CA CYS A 108 13.25 -11.21 -16.51
C CYS A 108 13.79 -12.09 -17.64
N ARG A 109 12.93 -12.91 -18.27
CA ARG A 109 13.34 -13.72 -19.43
C ARG A 109 13.69 -12.89 -20.65
N ALA A 110 13.04 -11.73 -20.81
CA ALA A 110 13.28 -10.80 -21.92
C ALA A 110 14.40 -9.78 -21.62
N GLY A 111 14.92 -9.71 -20.38
CA GLY A 111 15.84 -8.64 -19.97
C GLY A 111 15.19 -7.26 -19.88
N ASP A 112 13.88 -7.20 -19.70
CA ASP A 112 13.09 -5.98 -19.63
C ASP A 112 12.75 -5.63 -18.17
N LEU A 113 13.50 -4.69 -17.61
CA LEU A 113 13.33 -4.24 -16.22
C LEU A 113 11.96 -3.59 -15.99
N GLY A 114 11.49 -2.79 -16.96
CA GLY A 114 10.21 -2.10 -16.82
C GLY A 114 9.05 -3.08 -16.80
N LEU A 115 9.07 -4.06 -17.70
CA LEU A 115 8.07 -5.13 -17.70
C LEU A 115 8.13 -5.95 -16.41
N HIS A 116 9.34 -6.29 -15.92
CA HIS A 116 9.47 -6.99 -14.63
C HIS A 116 8.82 -6.21 -13.50
N ASN A 117 9.14 -4.93 -13.35
CA ASN A 117 8.68 -4.09 -12.24
C ASN A 117 7.14 -3.96 -12.24
N ARG A 118 6.53 -3.76 -13.41
CA ARG A 118 5.07 -3.72 -13.55
C ARG A 118 4.42 -5.06 -13.21
N LEU A 119 4.94 -6.17 -13.75
CA LEU A 119 4.44 -7.52 -13.46
C LEU A 119 4.59 -7.89 -11.98
N ALA A 120 5.65 -7.44 -11.31
CA ALA A 120 5.84 -7.64 -9.87
C ALA A 120 4.77 -6.93 -9.06
N LEU A 121 4.44 -5.66 -9.41
CA LEU A 121 3.37 -4.90 -8.77
C LEU A 121 2.00 -5.54 -8.99
N GLU A 122 1.67 -5.89 -10.24
CA GLU A 122 0.39 -6.54 -10.58
C GLU A 122 0.19 -7.85 -9.82
N ARG A 123 1.24 -8.67 -9.73
CA ARG A 123 1.22 -9.93 -8.98
C ARG A 123 0.94 -9.69 -7.51
N GLU A 124 1.56 -8.67 -6.92
CA GLU A 124 1.37 -8.38 -5.50
C GLU A 124 -0.04 -7.86 -5.22
N ILE A 125 -0.60 -7.01 -6.10
CA ILE A 125 -2.00 -6.57 -6.01
C ILE A 125 -2.96 -7.76 -6.15
N ALA A 126 -2.71 -8.67 -7.09
CA ALA A 126 -3.52 -9.87 -7.27
C ALA A 126 -3.47 -10.78 -6.03
N ASN A 127 -2.30 -10.94 -5.44
CA ASN A 127 -2.14 -11.67 -4.17
C ASN A 127 -2.93 -11.01 -3.04
N ALA A 128 -2.80 -9.70 -2.87
CA ALA A 128 -3.53 -8.98 -1.83
C ALA A 128 -5.06 -9.15 -1.97
N ARG A 129 -5.59 -9.07 -3.20
CA ARG A 129 -7.01 -9.35 -3.48
C ARG A 129 -7.43 -10.76 -3.05
N LEU A 130 -6.61 -11.78 -3.37
CA LEU A 130 -6.87 -13.16 -2.97
C LEU A 130 -6.95 -13.30 -1.44
N TRP A 131 -6.06 -12.60 -0.71
CA TRP A 131 -6.05 -12.66 0.75
C TRP A 131 -7.19 -11.85 1.39
N ILE A 132 -7.68 -10.79 0.72
CA ILE A 132 -8.93 -10.10 1.10
C ILE A 132 -10.12 -11.05 0.96
N GLU A 133 -10.27 -11.74 -0.18
CA GLU A 133 -11.34 -12.72 -0.41
C GLU A 133 -11.35 -13.85 0.62
N ARG A 134 -10.17 -14.25 1.11
CA ARG A 134 -10.02 -15.25 2.18
C ARG A 134 -10.26 -14.70 3.59
N GLY A 135 -10.43 -13.39 3.75
CA GLY A 135 -10.52 -12.75 5.05
C GLY A 135 -9.22 -12.79 5.86
N GLN A 136 -8.06 -12.88 5.20
CA GLN A 136 -6.74 -13.05 5.80
C GLN A 136 -5.74 -11.97 5.36
N ILE A 137 -6.22 -10.80 4.98
CA ILE A 137 -5.33 -9.72 4.51
C ILE A 137 -4.41 -9.20 5.62
N ARG A 138 -4.83 -9.25 6.89
CA ARG A 138 -3.98 -8.84 8.00
C ARG A 138 -2.75 -9.74 8.13
N GLU A 139 -2.94 -11.06 8.05
CA GLU A 139 -1.85 -12.04 8.11
C GLU A 139 -0.92 -11.89 6.90
N TYR A 140 -1.49 -11.59 5.75
CA TYR A 140 -0.72 -11.32 4.53
C TYR A 140 0.12 -10.04 4.70
N MET A 141 -0.47 -8.97 5.20
CA MET A 141 0.25 -7.73 5.53
C MET A 141 1.38 -8.01 6.53
N GLU A 142 1.13 -8.76 7.61
CA GLU A 142 2.15 -9.11 8.60
C GLU A 142 3.33 -9.86 7.98
N MET A 143 3.07 -10.78 7.06
CA MET A 143 4.10 -11.50 6.32
C MET A 143 4.92 -10.55 5.43
N ARG A 144 4.25 -9.64 4.72
CA ARG A 144 4.88 -8.74 3.75
C ARG A 144 5.68 -7.61 4.41
N CYS A 145 5.19 -7.05 5.51
CA CYS A 145 5.83 -5.91 6.13
C CYS A 145 7.10 -6.24 6.93
N ARG A 146 7.43 -7.52 7.16
CA ARG A 146 8.54 -7.94 8.03
C ARG A 146 9.90 -7.38 7.63
N MET A 147 10.12 -7.13 6.35
CA MET A 147 11.37 -6.54 5.84
C MET A 147 11.39 -5.02 5.90
N GLN A 148 10.29 -4.38 6.30
CA GLN A 148 10.08 -2.93 6.30
C GLN A 148 9.68 -2.47 7.71
N PRO A 149 10.61 -2.01 8.56
CA PRO A 149 10.34 -1.67 9.96
C PRO A 149 9.21 -0.65 10.14
N GLU A 150 9.13 0.35 9.27
CA GLU A 150 8.09 1.38 9.29
C GLU A 150 6.70 0.77 9.05
N GLN A 151 6.59 -0.17 8.13
CA GLN A 151 5.33 -0.87 7.84
C GLN A 151 4.93 -1.79 8.99
N VAL A 152 5.88 -2.44 9.65
CA VAL A 152 5.62 -3.23 10.87
C VAL A 152 5.05 -2.35 11.97
N GLU A 153 5.59 -1.15 12.14
CA GLU A 153 5.09 -0.23 13.16
C GLU A 153 3.69 0.30 12.81
N ILE A 154 3.42 0.62 11.54
CA ILE A 154 2.09 1.00 11.06
C ILE A 154 1.09 -0.13 11.37
N LEU A 155 1.40 -1.38 11.01
CA LEU A 155 0.55 -2.53 11.31
C LEU A 155 0.21 -2.64 12.80
N ARG A 156 1.23 -2.56 13.66
CA ARG A 156 1.04 -2.63 15.12
C ARG A 156 0.18 -1.50 15.68
N ARG A 157 0.26 -0.31 15.09
CA ARG A 157 -0.58 0.83 15.49
C ARG A 157 -2.00 0.64 15.02
N LEU A 158 -2.19 0.21 13.78
CA LEU A 158 -3.51 -0.11 13.24
C LEU A 158 -4.21 -1.23 14.03
N ASP A 159 -3.46 -2.22 14.54
CA ASP A 159 -4.02 -3.28 15.40
C ASP A 159 -4.50 -2.76 16.77
N ARG A 160 -4.07 -1.58 17.19
CA ARG A 160 -4.46 -0.95 18.48
C ARG A 160 -5.59 0.04 18.35
N THR A 161 -5.97 0.41 17.14
CA THR A 161 -7.07 1.34 16.90
C THR A 161 -8.32 0.62 16.42
N ASP A 162 -9.48 1.01 16.97
CA ASP A 162 -10.78 0.51 16.55
C ASP A 162 -11.38 1.33 15.40
N ALA A 163 -10.74 2.45 15.04
CA ALA A 163 -11.28 3.43 14.08
C ALA A 163 -11.57 2.84 12.70
N PHE A 164 -10.83 1.79 12.31
CA PHE A 164 -10.96 1.17 10.99
C PHE A 164 -11.84 -0.08 10.96
N ASP A 165 -12.02 -0.75 12.09
CA ASP A 165 -12.70 -2.05 12.13
C ASP A 165 -14.16 -1.98 11.73
N GLY A 166 -14.84 -0.89 12.13
CA GLY A 166 -16.24 -0.65 11.77
C GLY A 166 -16.41 -0.18 10.32
N LEU A 167 -15.38 0.44 9.74
CA LEU A 167 -15.44 1.01 8.40
C LEU A 167 -15.06 0.00 7.31
N TYR A 168 -14.15 -0.94 7.62
CA TYR A 168 -13.60 -1.87 6.63
C TYR A 168 -13.54 -3.33 7.15
N PRO A 169 -14.68 -3.92 7.53
CA PRO A 169 -14.71 -5.27 8.12
C PRO A 169 -14.23 -6.35 7.14
N ALA A 170 -14.35 -6.13 5.82
CA ALA A 170 -13.87 -7.05 4.79
C ALA A 170 -12.33 -7.06 4.68
N VAL A 171 -11.68 -5.95 5.01
CA VAL A 171 -10.21 -5.80 4.96
C VAL A 171 -9.57 -6.24 6.27
N ARG A 172 -10.31 -6.23 7.38
CA ARG A 172 -9.78 -6.50 8.72
C ARG A 172 -10.46 -7.70 9.35
N SER A 173 -9.73 -8.81 9.43
CA SER A 173 -10.17 -9.96 10.20
C SER A 173 -10.03 -9.66 11.69
N SER A 174 -11.15 -9.66 12.43
CA SER A 174 -11.16 -9.56 13.89
C SER A 174 -10.64 -10.83 14.60
N ARG A 175 -10.30 -11.89 13.85
CA ARG A 175 -10.01 -13.22 14.41
C ARG A 175 -8.67 -13.33 15.13
N PHE A 176 -7.75 -12.38 14.94
CA PHE A 176 -6.38 -12.47 15.46
C PHE A 176 -5.92 -11.21 16.19
N ARG A 177 -6.80 -10.50 16.89
CA ARG A 177 -6.34 -9.57 17.90
C ARG A 177 -5.75 -10.40 19.05
N ALA A 178 -4.43 -10.49 19.10
CA ALA A 178 -3.77 -10.97 20.30
C ALA A 178 -4.12 -10.02 21.45
N ASN A 179 -4.80 -10.54 22.46
CA ASN A 179 -5.03 -9.85 23.72
C ASN A 179 -3.70 -9.52 24.39
#